data_f45cd7028aac41d46a9e02cd8aa82b2b
#
_entry.id   f45cd7028aac41d46a9e02cd8aa82b2b
#
_cell.length_a   1.000
_cell.length_b   1.000
_cell.length_c   1.000
_cell.angle_alpha   90.00
_cell.angle_beta   90.00
_cell.angle_gamma   90.00
#
_symmetry.space_group_name_H-M   'P 1'
#
loop_
_entity.id
_entity.type
_entity.pdbx_description
1 polymer ?
#
loop_
_entity_poly.entity_id
_entity_poly.type
_entity_poly.pdbx_seq_one_letter_code
_entity_poly.pdbx_strand_id
1 'polypeptide(L)'
;MLFRSWNWVKELGAELVDIPLTEKGLDYRLDLDAVESGYRSGVKVHLLCHPHNPVGTIHSRGELEKIAELAVKYGVTIISDEIHAPLTYPGNEFVPFLSVSQAARECGVTVTSASKAFNLAGLKCAMIITGGEVLKNRINAMPLSVGFRASLFGAVAATAALRDGKSWLEGCLKTLDENRNLLRNLIDAKLPAVGYRIPDFGYLAWLDFAALNLGSDPCATLLERGKVAINSGSMYSPRHSQFGRFNFGTSPEIITEAVDRIARSL
;
A
#
# COMPACT_ATOMS: atom_id res chain seq x y z
N MET A 1 -3.73 -2.56 -6.00
CA MET A 1 -2.43 -3.16 -6.39
C MET A 1 -1.40 -2.07 -6.61
N LEU A 2 -0.14 -2.28 -6.23
CA LEU A 2 0.92 -1.30 -6.44
C LEU A 2 1.20 -1.13 -7.94
N PHE A 3 1.28 0.12 -8.43
CA PHE A 3 1.61 0.46 -9.83
C PHE A 3 2.79 -0.36 -10.41
N ARG A 4 3.82 -0.65 -9.60
CA ARG A 4 4.97 -1.46 -10.04
C ARG A 4 4.63 -2.94 -10.23
N SER A 5 3.67 -3.50 -9.49
CA SER A 5 3.31 -4.92 -9.61
C SER A 5 2.66 -5.25 -10.96
N TRP A 6 1.89 -4.34 -11.55
CA TRP A 6 1.31 -4.50 -12.88
C TRP A 6 2.38 -4.64 -13.97
N ASN A 7 3.45 -3.84 -13.88
CA ASN A 7 4.54 -3.92 -14.84
C ASN A 7 5.31 -5.23 -14.71
N TRP A 8 5.54 -5.71 -13.49
CA TRP A 8 6.23 -6.99 -13.26
C TRP A 8 5.47 -8.19 -13.83
N VAL A 9 4.14 -8.22 -13.69
CA VAL A 9 3.31 -9.29 -14.26
C VAL A 9 3.49 -9.32 -15.78
N LYS A 10 3.47 -8.17 -16.43
CA LYS A 10 3.70 -8.06 -17.89
C LYS A 10 5.12 -8.48 -18.30
N GLU A 11 6.14 -8.05 -17.56
CA GLU A 11 7.54 -8.41 -17.80
C GLU A 11 7.77 -9.91 -17.68
N LEU A 12 7.01 -10.59 -16.81
CA LEU A 12 7.05 -12.05 -16.64
C LEU A 12 6.24 -12.81 -17.69
N GLY A 13 5.54 -12.11 -18.60
CA GLY A 13 4.65 -12.73 -19.57
C GLY A 13 3.44 -13.44 -18.94
N ALA A 14 3.08 -13.07 -17.70
CA ALA A 14 1.94 -13.64 -16.99
C ALA A 14 0.66 -12.86 -17.27
N GLU A 15 -0.47 -13.56 -17.23
CA GLU A 15 -1.79 -12.95 -17.33
C GLU A 15 -2.19 -12.31 -15.98
N LEU A 16 -2.67 -11.07 -16.05
CA LEU A 16 -3.15 -10.33 -14.88
C LEU A 16 -4.67 -10.44 -14.75
N VAL A 17 -5.12 -11.00 -13.65
CA VAL A 17 -6.52 -10.95 -13.21
C VAL A 17 -6.65 -9.84 -12.17
N ASP A 18 -7.30 -8.73 -12.52
CA ASP A 18 -7.55 -7.61 -11.59
C ASP A 18 -8.84 -7.86 -10.81
N ILE A 19 -8.72 -7.97 -9.49
CA ILE A 19 -9.85 -8.14 -8.57
C ILE A 19 -9.97 -6.86 -7.75
N PRO A 20 -10.93 -5.99 -8.05
CA PRO A 20 -11.10 -4.74 -7.34
C PRO A 20 -11.59 -4.98 -5.91
N LEU A 21 -11.25 -4.02 -5.03
CA LEU A 21 -11.91 -3.93 -3.72
C LEU A 21 -13.38 -3.54 -3.89
N THR A 22 -14.23 -3.94 -2.97
CA THR A 22 -15.57 -3.35 -2.82
C THR A 22 -15.43 -1.94 -2.26
N GLU A 23 -16.27 -1.03 -2.74
CA GLU A 23 -16.24 0.39 -2.39
C GLU A 23 -17.59 0.81 -1.81
N LYS A 24 -17.57 1.41 -0.61
CA LYS A 24 -18.73 2.05 -0.02
C LYS A 24 -18.33 3.48 0.40
N GLY A 25 -18.56 4.43 -0.49
CA GLY A 25 -17.97 5.76 -0.38
C GLY A 25 -16.45 5.67 -0.46
N LEU A 26 -15.75 6.10 0.57
CA LEU A 26 -14.28 6.03 0.68
C LEU A 26 -13.79 4.84 1.53
N ASP A 27 -14.67 3.93 1.92
CA ASP A 27 -14.30 2.70 2.60
C ASP A 27 -14.11 1.57 1.60
N TYR A 28 -12.98 0.89 1.71
CA TYR A 28 -12.55 -0.17 0.81
C TYR A 28 -12.38 -1.48 1.57
N ARG A 29 -12.92 -2.59 1.01
CA ARG A 29 -12.82 -3.93 1.57
C ARG A 29 -12.46 -4.95 0.51
N LEU A 30 -11.91 -6.09 0.92
CA LEU A 30 -11.70 -7.22 0.02
C LEU A 30 -13.05 -7.78 -0.46
N ASP A 31 -13.15 -7.97 -1.77
CA ASP A 31 -14.27 -8.71 -2.37
C ASP A 31 -13.94 -10.20 -2.37
N LEU A 32 -14.32 -10.89 -1.29
CA LEU A 32 -13.98 -12.30 -1.09
C LEU A 32 -14.65 -13.23 -2.12
N ASP A 33 -15.82 -12.86 -2.62
CA ASP A 33 -16.52 -13.62 -3.66
C ASP A 33 -15.82 -13.47 -5.01
N ALA A 34 -15.39 -12.26 -5.34
CA ALA A 34 -14.59 -12.00 -6.54
C ALA A 34 -13.20 -12.67 -6.43
N VAL A 35 -12.58 -12.68 -5.25
CA VAL A 35 -11.33 -13.43 -4.99
C VAL A 35 -11.53 -14.92 -5.23
N GLU A 36 -12.59 -15.53 -4.67
CA GLU A 36 -12.86 -16.94 -4.89
C GLU A 36 -13.12 -17.26 -6.37
N SER A 37 -13.87 -16.40 -7.05
CA SER A 37 -14.12 -16.53 -8.49
C SER A 37 -12.82 -16.49 -9.31
N GLY A 38 -11.92 -15.55 -9.00
CA GLY A 38 -10.60 -15.46 -9.63
C GLY A 38 -9.75 -16.72 -9.37
N TYR A 39 -9.75 -17.25 -8.15
CA TYR A 39 -9.01 -18.47 -7.85
C TYR A 39 -9.58 -19.68 -8.59
N ARG A 40 -10.89 -19.78 -8.69
CA ARG A 40 -11.58 -20.82 -9.45
C ARG A 40 -11.26 -20.77 -10.95
N SER A 41 -11.03 -19.57 -11.51
CA SER A 41 -10.66 -19.40 -12.93
C SER A 41 -9.21 -19.79 -13.25
N GLY A 42 -8.41 -20.16 -12.22
CA GLY A 42 -7.06 -20.70 -12.45
C GLY A 42 -5.91 -19.81 -12.05
N VAL A 43 -6.16 -18.69 -11.34
CA VAL A 43 -5.11 -17.86 -10.74
C VAL A 43 -4.16 -18.72 -9.91
N LYS A 44 -2.84 -18.54 -10.08
CA LYS A 44 -1.79 -19.29 -9.36
C LYS A 44 -1.11 -18.49 -8.28
N VAL A 45 -1.08 -17.16 -8.43
CA VAL A 45 -0.41 -16.25 -7.49
C VAL A 45 -1.29 -15.04 -7.25
N HIS A 46 -1.53 -14.72 -5.98
CA HIS A 46 -2.23 -13.50 -5.56
C HIS A 46 -1.23 -12.54 -4.93
N LEU A 47 -1.08 -11.34 -5.51
CA LEU A 47 -0.30 -10.24 -4.93
C LEU A 47 -1.22 -9.45 -4.00
N LEU A 48 -1.11 -9.68 -2.70
CA LEU A 48 -1.89 -9.02 -1.66
C LEU A 48 -1.15 -7.77 -1.16
N CYS A 49 -1.75 -6.59 -1.33
CA CYS A 49 -1.23 -5.35 -0.74
C CYS A 49 -1.81 -5.19 0.67
N HIS A 50 -1.00 -5.37 1.70
CA HIS A 50 -1.45 -5.37 3.09
C HIS A 50 -0.38 -4.75 4.02
N PRO A 51 -0.63 -3.53 4.56
CA PRO A 51 -1.80 -2.64 4.40
C PRO A 51 -1.96 -2.10 2.97
N HIS A 52 -3.20 -1.73 2.58
CA HIS A 52 -3.52 -1.44 1.19
C HIS A 52 -3.25 0.00 0.77
N ASN A 53 -2.20 0.21 -0.02
CA ASN A 53 -1.88 1.46 -0.71
C ASN A 53 -2.47 1.42 -2.14
N PRO A 54 -3.24 2.42 -2.59
CA PRO A 54 -3.29 3.79 -2.07
C PRO A 54 -4.43 4.11 -1.10
N VAL A 55 -5.39 3.23 -0.89
CA VAL A 55 -6.65 3.55 -0.21
C VAL A 55 -6.55 3.72 1.32
N GLY A 56 -5.39 3.37 1.90
CA GLY A 56 -5.12 3.62 3.33
C GLY A 56 -5.84 2.66 4.30
N THR A 57 -6.26 1.47 3.85
CA THR A 57 -7.02 0.50 4.63
C THR A 57 -6.15 -0.67 5.08
N ILE A 58 -6.39 -1.17 6.29
CA ILE A 58 -5.84 -2.42 6.82
C ILE A 58 -6.91 -3.51 6.70
N HIS A 59 -6.56 -4.65 6.11
CA HIS A 59 -7.47 -5.80 6.02
C HIS A 59 -7.59 -6.46 7.39
N SER A 60 -8.81 -6.86 7.74
CA SER A 60 -9.10 -7.53 9.02
C SER A 60 -8.54 -8.96 9.06
N ARG A 61 -8.30 -9.47 10.28
CA ARG A 61 -7.90 -10.86 10.50
C ARG A 61 -8.83 -11.85 9.77
N GLY A 62 -10.15 -11.66 9.87
CA GLY A 62 -11.12 -12.56 9.24
C GLY A 62 -11.07 -12.55 7.72
N GLU A 63 -10.83 -11.38 7.08
CA GLU A 63 -10.62 -11.29 5.64
C GLU A 63 -9.34 -12.05 5.22
N LEU A 64 -8.26 -11.91 5.99
CA LEU A 64 -6.99 -12.58 5.71
C LEU A 64 -7.07 -14.10 5.92
N GLU A 65 -7.75 -14.55 6.98
CA GLU A 65 -8.01 -15.98 7.21
C GLU A 65 -8.81 -16.59 6.06
N LYS A 66 -9.85 -15.87 5.61
CA LYS A 66 -10.66 -16.34 4.47
C LYS A 66 -9.89 -16.43 3.17
N ILE A 67 -9.04 -15.45 2.87
CA ILE A 67 -8.13 -15.50 1.71
C ILE A 67 -7.20 -16.73 1.82
N ALA A 68 -6.63 -16.98 2.99
CA ALA A 68 -5.73 -18.13 3.19
C ALA A 68 -6.44 -19.47 2.98
N GLU A 69 -7.67 -19.64 3.50
CA GLU A 69 -8.50 -20.82 3.26
C GLU A 69 -8.77 -21.05 1.77
N LEU A 70 -9.19 -19.98 1.06
CA LEU A 70 -9.44 -20.03 -0.36
C LEU A 70 -8.15 -20.35 -1.15
N ALA A 71 -7.03 -19.76 -0.76
CA ALA A 71 -5.74 -19.99 -1.41
C ALA A 71 -5.31 -21.47 -1.30
N VAL A 72 -5.45 -22.08 -0.13
CA VAL A 72 -5.18 -23.51 0.05
C VAL A 72 -6.15 -24.37 -0.77
N LYS A 73 -7.45 -24.04 -0.73
CA LYS A 73 -8.50 -24.76 -1.48
C LYS A 73 -8.23 -24.81 -2.99
N TYR A 74 -7.72 -23.72 -3.56
CA TYR A 74 -7.49 -23.60 -5.02
C TYR A 74 -6.01 -23.71 -5.44
N GLY A 75 -5.10 -23.97 -4.51
CA GLY A 75 -3.67 -24.11 -4.79
C GLY A 75 -3.01 -22.80 -5.22
N VAL A 76 -3.44 -21.67 -4.65
CA VAL A 76 -2.91 -20.31 -4.94
C VAL A 76 -1.81 -19.98 -3.94
N THR A 77 -0.71 -19.38 -4.43
CA THR A 77 0.33 -18.80 -3.56
C THR A 77 0.02 -17.33 -3.30
N ILE A 78 0.02 -16.91 -2.03
CA ILE A 78 -0.15 -15.52 -1.64
C ILE A 78 1.22 -14.85 -1.47
N ILE A 79 1.42 -13.71 -2.12
CA ILE A 79 2.56 -12.82 -1.85
C ILE A 79 1.99 -11.57 -1.16
N SER A 80 2.15 -11.51 0.17
CA SER A 80 1.70 -10.38 0.99
C SER A 80 2.79 -9.30 1.02
N ASP A 81 2.50 -8.14 0.40
CA ASP A 81 3.37 -6.96 0.49
C ASP A 81 3.03 -6.18 1.77
N GLU A 82 3.89 -6.33 2.79
CA GLU A 82 3.71 -5.74 4.12
C GLU A 82 4.71 -4.61 4.40
N ILE A 83 5.26 -4.00 3.34
CA ILE A 83 6.29 -2.96 3.48
C ILE A 83 5.82 -1.73 4.26
N HIS A 84 4.52 -1.46 4.32
CA HIS A 84 3.93 -0.35 5.04
C HIS A 84 3.48 -0.70 6.48
N ALA A 85 3.51 -1.97 6.87
CA ALA A 85 3.00 -2.46 8.15
C ALA A 85 3.51 -1.70 9.39
N PRO A 86 4.82 -1.38 9.51
CA PRO A 86 5.31 -0.66 10.69
C PRO A 86 4.80 0.78 10.81
N LEU A 87 4.16 1.32 9.76
CA LEU A 87 3.56 2.66 9.74
C LEU A 87 2.07 2.66 10.15
N THR A 88 1.60 1.62 10.82
CA THR A 88 0.24 1.53 11.35
C THR A 88 0.07 2.51 12.52
N TYR A 89 -0.97 3.33 12.47
CA TYR A 89 -1.25 4.33 13.51
C TYR A 89 -1.85 3.72 14.77
N PRO A 90 -1.62 4.32 15.94
CA PRO A 90 -2.29 3.91 17.18
C PRO A 90 -3.81 3.87 17.02
N GLY A 91 -4.44 2.87 17.63
CA GLY A 91 -5.88 2.62 17.50
C GLY A 91 -6.26 1.71 16.32
N ASN A 92 -5.33 1.40 15.42
CA ASN A 92 -5.51 0.41 14.36
C ASN A 92 -4.66 -0.83 14.64
N GLU A 93 -5.13 -1.99 14.22
CA GLU A 93 -4.43 -3.27 14.37
C GLU A 93 -3.96 -3.78 13.00
N PHE A 94 -2.65 -3.96 12.86
CA PHE A 94 -2.08 -4.69 11.74
C PHE A 94 -1.81 -6.14 12.15
N VAL A 95 -2.36 -7.08 11.40
CA VAL A 95 -2.12 -8.52 11.63
C VAL A 95 -1.28 -9.06 10.47
N PRO A 96 -0.02 -9.51 10.71
CA PRO A 96 0.81 -10.09 9.66
C PRO A 96 0.13 -11.29 9.00
N PHE A 97 0.13 -11.38 7.67
CA PHE A 97 -0.58 -12.44 6.95
C PHE A 97 -0.19 -13.85 7.43
N LEU A 98 1.10 -14.11 7.59
CA LEU A 98 1.59 -15.42 8.04
C LEU A 98 1.20 -15.80 9.48
N SER A 99 0.69 -14.83 10.27
CA SER A 99 0.29 -15.06 11.66
C SER A 99 -1.19 -15.43 11.83
N VAL A 100 -2.01 -15.25 10.79
CA VAL A 100 -3.47 -15.41 10.93
C VAL A 100 -3.91 -16.86 11.07
N SER A 101 -3.22 -17.82 10.39
CA SER A 101 -3.59 -19.23 10.45
C SER A 101 -2.45 -20.15 9.98
N GLN A 102 -2.62 -21.47 10.17
CA GLN A 102 -1.73 -22.47 9.58
C GLN A 102 -1.83 -22.45 8.04
N ALA A 103 -3.04 -22.31 7.48
CA ALA A 103 -3.26 -22.16 6.04
C ALA A 103 -2.45 -20.99 5.44
N ALA A 104 -2.42 -19.86 6.12
CA ALA A 104 -1.63 -18.69 5.68
C ALA A 104 -0.12 -19.01 5.64
N ARG A 105 0.40 -19.76 6.61
CA ARG A 105 1.80 -20.20 6.60
C ARG A 105 2.13 -21.16 5.45
N GLU A 106 1.18 -21.99 5.08
CA GLU A 106 1.35 -22.98 4.00
C GLU A 106 1.30 -22.33 2.61
N CYS A 107 0.38 -21.40 2.39
CA CYS A 107 0.16 -20.78 1.07
C CYS A 107 0.87 -19.45 0.87
N GLY A 108 1.43 -18.83 1.93
CA GLY A 108 1.87 -17.44 1.89
C GLY A 108 3.37 -17.22 2.03
N VAL A 109 3.81 -16.13 1.41
CA VAL A 109 5.08 -15.46 1.69
C VAL A 109 4.80 -13.98 1.99
N THR A 110 5.54 -13.40 2.93
CA THR A 110 5.52 -11.97 3.21
C THR A 110 6.75 -11.31 2.62
N VAL A 111 6.55 -10.18 1.94
CA VAL A 111 7.63 -9.30 1.49
C VAL A 111 7.57 -8.02 2.32
N THR A 112 8.68 -7.68 2.98
CA THR A 112 8.78 -6.49 3.82
C THR A 112 10.16 -5.85 3.76
N SER A 113 10.30 -4.63 4.29
CA SER A 113 11.55 -3.87 4.29
C SER A 113 11.49 -2.72 5.29
N ALA A 114 12.63 -2.33 5.84
CA ALA A 114 12.79 -1.08 6.59
C ALA A 114 12.63 0.19 5.73
N SER A 115 12.56 0.05 4.41
CA SER A 115 12.61 1.15 3.43
C SER A 115 11.55 2.23 3.64
N LYS A 116 10.32 1.87 4.01
CA LYS A 116 9.22 2.83 4.16
C LYS A 116 9.16 3.41 5.56
N ALA A 117 9.24 2.54 6.57
CA ALA A 117 9.15 2.94 7.96
C ALA A 117 10.33 3.77 8.45
N PHE A 118 11.53 3.54 7.91
CA PHE A 118 12.76 4.18 8.35
C PHE A 118 13.44 5.04 7.26
N ASN A 119 12.71 5.37 6.19
CA ASN A 119 13.21 6.20 5.08
C ASN A 119 14.51 5.69 4.43
N LEU A 120 14.64 4.36 4.29
CA LEU A 120 15.84 3.69 3.78
C LEU A 120 15.70 3.17 2.33
N ALA A 121 14.72 3.67 1.57
CA ALA A 121 14.39 3.14 0.24
C ALA A 121 15.57 3.18 -0.75
N GLY A 122 16.46 4.16 -0.63
CA GLY A 122 17.66 4.29 -1.45
C GLY A 122 18.67 3.17 -1.24
N LEU A 123 18.67 2.51 -0.09
CA LEU A 123 19.63 1.47 0.27
C LEU A 123 19.30 0.06 -0.24
N LYS A 124 18.13 -0.13 -0.88
CA LYS A 124 17.79 -1.34 -1.64
C LYS A 124 17.95 -2.66 -0.88
N CYS A 125 17.28 -2.80 0.25
CA CYS A 125 17.21 -4.04 1.02
C CYS A 125 15.76 -4.40 1.36
N ALA A 126 15.36 -5.62 1.04
CA ALA A 126 14.06 -6.19 1.37
C ALA A 126 14.22 -7.63 1.88
N MET A 127 13.20 -8.14 2.55
CA MET A 127 13.18 -9.48 3.12
C MET A 127 11.98 -10.25 2.55
N ILE A 128 12.18 -11.54 2.29
CA ILE A 128 11.10 -12.49 2.00
C ILE A 128 11.00 -13.43 3.21
N ILE A 129 9.83 -13.53 3.79
CA ILE A 129 9.54 -14.36 4.98
C ILE A 129 8.59 -15.47 4.55
N THR A 130 8.89 -16.71 4.91
CA THR A 130 8.07 -17.89 4.63
C THR A 130 7.66 -18.56 5.93
N GLY A 131 6.44 -19.08 5.99
CA GLY A 131 5.92 -19.82 7.14
C GLY A 131 5.98 -21.34 6.98
N GLY A 132 6.13 -21.87 5.74
CA GLY A 132 6.11 -23.27 5.41
C GLY A 132 7.34 -23.74 4.61
N GLU A 133 7.74 -25.01 4.78
CA GLU A 133 8.94 -25.58 4.15
C GLU A 133 8.85 -25.61 2.60
N VAL A 134 7.67 -25.84 2.03
CA VAL A 134 7.50 -25.91 0.57
C VAL A 134 7.86 -24.57 -0.08
N LEU A 135 7.32 -23.46 0.43
CA LEU A 135 7.60 -22.13 -0.09
C LEU A 135 9.04 -21.70 0.25
N LYS A 136 9.54 -22.05 1.43
CA LYS A 136 10.95 -21.81 1.80
C LYS A 136 11.90 -22.47 0.80
N ASN A 137 11.67 -23.72 0.44
CA ASN A 137 12.50 -24.45 -0.52
C ASN A 137 12.43 -23.80 -1.92
N ARG A 138 11.25 -23.34 -2.37
CA ARG A 138 11.11 -22.60 -3.62
C ARG A 138 11.89 -21.28 -3.61
N ILE A 139 11.82 -20.50 -2.52
CA ILE A 139 12.58 -19.26 -2.39
C ILE A 139 14.08 -19.54 -2.37
N ASN A 140 14.54 -20.56 -1.64
CA ASN A 140 15.95 -20.92 -1.58
C ASN A 140 16.49 -21.45 -2.92
N ALA A 141 15.64 -21.97 -3.81
CA ALA A 141 16.01 -22.40 -5.16
C ALA A 141 16.13 -21.25 -6.17
N MET A 142 15.80 -20.02 -5.78
CA MET A 142 16.01 -18.84 -6.67
C MET A 142 17.50 -18.66 -6.99
N PRO A 143 17.83 -18.14 -8.19
CA PRO A 143 19.22 -17.85 -8.55
C PRO A 143 19.89 -16.94 -7.51
N LEU A 144 21.14 -17.23 -7.16
CA LEU A 144 21.94 -16.44 -6.22
C LEU A 144 22.01 -14.96 -6.60
N SER A 145 21.96 -14.65 -7.91
CA SER A 145 21.94 -13.27 -8.42
C SER A 145 20.77 -12.44 -7.92
N VAL A 146 19.67 -13.06 -7.47
CA VAL A 146 18.53 -12.36 -6.85
C VAL A 146 18.94 -11.82 -5.47
N GLY A 147 19.63 -12.64 -4.66
CA GLY A 147 20.13 -12.24 -3.34
C GLY A 147 21.20 -11.16 -3.41
N PHE A 148 22.08 -11.21 -4.42
CA PHE A 148 23.15 -10.20 -4.60
C PHE A 148 22.64 -8.80 -4.96
N ARG A 149 21.36 -8.63 -5.29
CA ARG A 149 20.76 -7.31 -5.50
C ARG A 149 20.47 -6.55 -4.21
N ALA A 150 20.50 -7.21 -3.06
CA ALA A 150 20.41 -6.53 -1.77
C ALA A 150 21.74 -5.80 -1.48
N SER A 151 21.66 -4.52 -1.15
CA SER A 151 22.84 -3.74 -0.79
C SER A 151 23.37 -4.16 0.58
N LEU A 152 24.68 -4.35 0.72
CA LEU A 152 25.31 -4.60 2.01
C LEU A 152 25.02 -3.48 3.03
N PHE A 153 25.18 -2.22 2.61
CA PHE A 153 24.81 -1.07 3.46
C PHE A 153 23.31 -1.05 3.80
N GLY A 154 22.47 -1.50 2.85
CA GLY A 154 21.04 -1.66 3.10
C GLY A 154 20.73 -2.70 4.16
N ALA A 155 21.44 -3.84 4.16
CA ALA A 155 21.27 -4.89 5.17
C ALA A 155 21.73 -4.39 6.56
N VAL A 156 22.89 -3.73 6.65
CA VAL A 156 23.39 -3.14 7.91
C VAL A 156 22.42 -2.09 8.45
N ALA A 157 21.96 -1.16 7.60
CA ALA A 157 21.03 -0.12 8.00
C ALA A 157 19.66 -0.67 8.40
N ALA A 158 19.13 -1.66 7.66
CA ALA A 158 17.87 -2.31 7.99
C ALA A 158 17.95 -3.06 9.33
N THR A 159 19.08 -3.74 9.60
CA THR A 159 19.33 -4.42 10.87
C THR A 159 19.33 -3.43 12.04
N ALA A 160 20.07 -2.32 11.92
CA ALA A 160 20.10 -1.26 12.94
C ALA A 160 18.70 -0.64 13.15
N ALA A 161 18.00 -0.30 12.05
CA ALA A 161 16.67 0.28 12.11
C ALA A 161 15.66 -0.63 12.83
N LEU A 162 15.63 -1.91 12.48
CA LEU A 162 14.68 -2.87 13.07
C LEU A 162 15.03 -3.22 14.52
N ARG A 163 16.33 -3.23 14.91
CA ARG A 163 16.78 -3.52 16.25
C ARG A 163 16.65 -2.32 17.19
N ASP A 164 17.09 -1.15 16.73
CA ASP A 164 17.34 0.01 17.61
C ASP A 164 16.44 1.22 17.26
N GLY A 165 15.74 1.21 16.12
CA GLY A 165 15.02 2.35 15.57
C GLY A 165 13.62 2.62 16.15
N LYS A 166 13.21 1.94 17.24
CA LYS A 166 11.85 2.04 17.79
C LYS A 166 11.47 3.48 18.12
N SER A 167 12.31 4.20 18.87
CA SER A 167 12.03 5.59 19.28
C SER A 167 11.94 6.55 18.11
N TRP A 168 12.75 6.35 17.07
CA TRP A 168 12.67 7.12 15.83
C TRP A 168 11.32 6.88 15.12
N LEU A 169 10.90 5.61 15.02
CA LEU A 169 9.62 5.25 14.38
C LEU A 169 8.42 5.82 15.14
N GLU A 170 8.45 5.78 16.48
CA GLU A 170 7.40 6.37 17.32
C GLU A 170 7.31 7.90 17.11
N GLY A 171 8.43 8.60 17.03
CA GLY A 171 8.48 10.03 16.70
C GLY A 171 7.96 10.32 15.27
N CYS A 172 8.35 9.49 14.31
CA CYS A 172 7.87 9.59 12.93
C CYS A 172 6.36 9.38 12.85
N LEU A 173 5.82 8.34 13.49
CA LEU A 173 4.38 8.06 13.52
C LEU A 173 3.59 9.21 14.16
N LYS A 174 4.11 9.82 15.24
CA LYS A 174 3.47 10.99 15.85
C LYS A 174 3.36 12.14 14.87
N THR A 175 4.45 12.50 14.19
CA THR A 175 4.46 13.58 13.19
C THR A 175 3.52 13.28 12.02
N LEU A 176 3.51 12.03 11.53
CA LEU A 176 2.62 11.63 10.46
C LEU A 176 1.15 11.63 10.89
N ASP A 177 0.85 11.28 12.13
CA ASP A 177 -0.50 11.35 12.70
C ASP A 177 -0.99 12.80 12.79
N GLU A 178 -0.15 13.70 13.25
CA GLU A 178 -0.42 15.15 13.24
C GLU A 178 -0.69 15.65 11.81
N ASN A 179 0.11 15.24 10.84
CA ASN A 179 -0.01 15.65 9.44
C ASN A 179 -1.29 15.13 8.77
N ARG A 180 -1.70 13.87 9.00
CA ARG A 180 -2.95 13.35 8.40
C ARG A 180 -4.19 14.07 8.94
N ASN A 181 -4.16 14.45 10.23
CA ASN A 181 -5.23 15.21 10.86
C ASN A 181 -5.21 16.68 10.40
N LEU A 182 -4.03 17.30 10.25
CA LEU A 182 -3.89 18.62 9.65
C LEU A 182 -4.49 18.64 8.23
N LEU A 183 -4.13 17.64 7.40
CA LEU A 183 -4.67 17.52 6.05
C LEU A 183 -6.20 17.43 6.08
N ARG A 184 -6.78 16.64 7.01
CA ARG A 184 -8.24 16.54 7.19
C ARG A 184 -8.86 17.90 7.47
N ASN A 185 -8.32 18.63 8.45
CA ASN A 185 -8.82 19.93 8.84
C ASN A 185 -8.73 20.96 7.69
N LEU A 186 -7.63 20.94 6.93
CA LEU A 186 -7.45 21.83 5.79
C LEU A 186 -8.42 21.52 4.64
N ILE A 187 -8.66 20.23 4.36
CA ILE A 187 -9.64 19.80 3.35
C ILE A 187 -11.05 20.22 3.78
N ASP A 188 -11.46 19.98 5.01
CA ASP A 188 -12.78 20.37 5.50
C ASP A 188 -13.01 21.88 5.43
N ALA A 189 -11.97 22.68 5.72
CA ALA A 189 -12.08 24.12 5.74
C ALA A 189 -12.00 24.77 4.34
N LYS A 190 -11.18 24.22 3.43
CA LYS A 190 -10.82 24.89 2.16
C LYS A 190 -11.30 24.15 0.91
N LEU A 191 -11.55 22.85 1.01
CA LEU A 191 -11.88 21.96 -0.09
C LEU A 191 -13.02 20.99 0.29
N PRO A 192 -14.17 21.48 0.84
CA PRO A 192 -15.19 20.61 1.42
C PRO A 192 -15.84 19.65 0.41
N ALA A 193 -15.68 19.89 -0.89
CA ALA A 193 -16.14 18.99 -1.94
C ALA A 193 -15.14 17.85 -2.26
N VAL A 194 -13.93 17.86 -1.68
CA VAL A 194 -12.94 16.80 -1.87
C VAL A 194 -13.20 15.69 -0.86
N GLY A 195 -13.42 14.47 -1.37
CA GLY A 195 -13.55 13.29 -0.54
C GLY A 195 -12.19 12.88 0.06
N TYR A 196 -12.13 12.73 1.39
CA TYR A 196 -10.95 12.24 2.09
C TYR A 196 -11.32 11.40 3.29
N ARG A 197 -10.88 10.15 3.31
CA ARG A 197 -10.87 9.28 4.49
C ARG A 197 -9.48 9.32 5.12
N ILE A 198 -9.40 9.55 6.42
CA ILE A 198 -8.12 9.49 7.16
C ILE A 198 -7.58 8.05 7.08
N PRO A 199 -6.34 7.84 6.58
CA PRO A 199 -5.80 6.49 6.42
C PRO A 199 -5.45 5.84 7.77
N ASP A 200 -5.53 4.50 7.82
CA ASP A 200 -5.21 3.70 9.01
C ASP A 200 -3.70 3.54 9.21
N PHE A 201 -2.91 3.80 8.15
CA PHE A 201 -1.44 3.66 8.14
C PHE A 201 -0.78 4.58 7.11
N GLY A 202 0.55 4.71 7.22
CA GLY A 202 1.40 5.30 6.18
C GLY A 202 1.33 6.82 6.11
N TYR A 203 1.76 7.37 5.00
CA TYR A 203 1.89 8.82 4.77
C TYR A 203 1.23 9.24 3.45
N LEU A 204 0.24 8.46 2.98
CA LEU A 204 -0.42 8.64 1.70
C LEU A 204 -1.92 8.82 1.91
N ALA A 205 -2.47 9.90 1.41
CA ALA A 205 -3.90 10.18 1.40
C ALA A 205 -4.49 9.87 0.02
N TRP A 206 -5.66 9.26 -0.01
CA TRP A 206 -6.43 8.98 -1.21
C TRP A 206 -7.57 9.98 -1.29
N LEU A 207 -7.46 10.95 -2.22
CA LEU A 207 -8.37 12.08 -2.35
C LEU A 207 -9.28 11.90 -3.55
N ASP A 208 -10.58 12.07 -3.35
CA ASP A 208 -11.60 12.06 -4.41
C ASP A 208 -11.91 13.50 -4.84
N PHE A 209 -11.62 13.82 -6.08
CA PHE A 209 -11.84 15.13 -6.70
C PHE A 209 -13.07 15.16 -7.62
N ALA A 210 -13.85 14.08 -7.72
CA ALA A 210 -14.95 13.96 -8.68
C ALA A 210 -15.94 15.11 -8.62
N ALA A 211 -16.27 15.59 -7.42
CA ALA A 211 -17.20 16.70 -7.23
C ALA A 211 -16.69 18.06 -7.73
N LEU A 212 -15.38 18.18 -8.00
CA LEU A 212 -14.78 19.46 -8.46
C LEU A 212 -14.85 19.65 -9.97
N ASN A 213 -15.21 18.64 -10.74
CA ASN A 213 -15.35 18.68 -12.21
C ASN A 213 -14.08 19.23 -12.93
N LEU A 214 -12.90 18.80 -12.52
CA LEU A 214 -11.60 19.26 -13.04
C LEU A 214 -11.15 18.57 -14.34
N GLY A 215 -12.08 17.96 -15.08
CA GLY A 215 -11.81 17.22 -16.33
C GLY A 215 -11.51 15.74 -16.09
N SER A 216 -10.93 15.10 -17.11
CA SER A 216 -10.69 13.64 -17.09
C SER A 216 -9.55 13.20 -16.16
N ASP A 217 -8.59 14.09 -15.86
CA ASP A 217 -7.50 13.89 -14.91
C ASP A 217 -7.33 15.14 -14.03
N PRO A 218 -8.00 15.16 -12.85
CA PRO A 218 -7.86 16.24 -11.89
C PRO A 218 -6.41 16.55 -11.50
N CYS A 219 -5.57 15.50 -11.39
CA CYS A 219 -4.17 15.69 -10.98
C CYS A 219 -3.34 16.45 -12.02
N ALA A 220 -3.60 16.23 -13.31
CA ALA A 220 -2.99 17.02 -14.38
C ALA A 220 -3.42 18.50 -14.32
N THR A 221 -4.71 18.75 -14.10
CA THR A 221 -5.26 20.11 -13.94
C THR A 221 -4.66 20.82 -12.73
N LEU A 222 -4.55 20.13 -11.59
CA LEU A 222 -3.94 20.70 -10.38
C LEU A 222 -2.44 20.97 -10.53
N LEU A 223 -1.72 20.15 -11.31
CA LEU A 223 -0.33 20.40 -11.65
C LEU A 223 -0.20 21.65 -12.54
N GLU A 224 -1.06 21.79 -13.56
CA GLU A 224 -1.03 22.90 -14.49
C GLU A 224 -1.36 24.24 -13.81
N ARG A 225 -2.48 24.30 -13.08
CA ARG A 225 -3.02 25.53 -12.50
C ARG A 225 -2.41 25.86 -11.14
N GLY A 226 -2.38 24.85 -10.25
CA GLY A 226 -1.95 25.03 -8.85
C GLY A 226 -0.46 24.75 -8.61
N LYS A 227 0.25 24.17 -9.60
CA LYS A 227 1.64 23.69 -9.45
C LYS A 227 1.79 22.68 -8.31
N VAL A 228 0.76 21.86 -8.09
CA VAL A 228 0.76 20.77 -7.11
C VAL A 228 0.82 19.43 -7.82
N ALA A 229 1.95 18.74 -7.67
CA ALA A 229 2.17 17.41 -8.26
C ALA A 229 1.74 16.31 -7.30
N ILE A 230 0.66 15.61 -7.65
CA ILE A 230 0.18 14.40 -6.95
C ILE A 230 0.00 13.25 -7.94
N ASN A 231 0.05 12.02 -7.46
CA ASN A 231 -0.09 10.87 -8.35
C ASN A 231 -1.54 10.68 -8.77
N SER A 232 -1.82 10.66 -10.07
CA SER A 232 -3.16 10.38 -10.60
C SER A 232 -3.64 8.98 -10.21
N GLY A 233 -4.91 8.88 -9.85
CA GLY A 233 -5.56 7.63 -9.50
C GLY A 233 -5.63 6.64 -10.66
N SER A 234 -5.63 7.14 -11.90
CA SER A 234 -5.56 6.31 -13.12
C SER A 234 -4.32 5.40 -13.18
N MET A 235 -3.24 5.76 -12.48
CA MET A 235 -2.04 4.91 -12.33
C MET A 235 -2.31 3.63 -11.53
N TYR A 236 -3.39 3.57 -10.76
CA TYR A 236 -3.76 2.43 -9.91
C TYR A 236 -4.94 1.65 -10.48
N SER A 237 -5.90 2.35 -11.05
CA SER A 237 -7.03 1.75 -11.78
C SER A 237 -7.67 2.79 -12.70
N PRO A 238 -8.07 2.42 -13.94
CA PRO A 238 -8.82 3.32 -14.82
C PRO A 238 -10.11 3.85 -14.19
N ARG A 239 -10.70 3.11 -13.24
CA ARG A 239 -11.93 3.52 -12.54
C ARG A 239 -11.72 4.67 -11.56
N HIS A 240 -10.47 4.93 -11.16
CA HIS A 240 -10.12 5.96 -10.19
C HIS A 240 -9.45 7.19 -10.82
N SER A 241 -9.77 7.49 -12.09
CA SER A 241 -9.20 8.66 -12.79
C SER A 241 -9.50 10.00 -12.08
N GLN A 242 -10.59 10.07 -11.31
CA GLN A 242 -10.97 11.25 -10.53
C GLN A 242 -10.28 11.34 -9.17
N PHE A 243 -9.44 10.36 -8.83
CA PHE A 243 -8.72 10.33 -7.56
C PHE A 243 -7.27 10.81 -7.71
N GLY A 244 -6.71 11.26 -6.59
CA GLY A 244 -5.29 11.58 -6.48
C GLY A 244 -4.68 11.03 -5.20
N ARG A 245 -3.44 10.51 -5.30
CA ARG A 245 -2.69 10.09 -4.13
C ARG A 245 -1.76 11.18 -3.66
N PHE A 246 -2.13 11.84 -2.59
CA PHE A 246 -1.36 12.92 -1.94
C PHE A 246 -0.38 12.33 -0.92
N ASN A 247 0.87 12.81 -0.91
CA ASN A 247 1.87 12.43 0.08
C ASN A 247 1.95 13.51 1.16
N PHE A 248 1.56 13.16 2.41
CA PHE A 248 1.64 14.07 3.57
C PHE A 248 2.85 13.79 4.48
N GLY A 249 3.76 12.92 4.07
CA GLY A 249 5.04 12.67 4.75
C GLY A 249 6.05 13.80 4.49
N THR A 250 5.66 15.03 4.80
CA THR A 250 6.44 16.26 4.61
C THR A 250 6.16 17.24 5.76
N SER A 251 6.66 18.47 5.70
CA SER A 251 6.38 19.46 6.76
C SER A 251 4.94 19.98 6.70
N PRO A 252 4.36 20.42 7.84
CA PRO A 252 3.02 21.01 7.90
C PRO A 252 2.84 22.22 6.98
N GLU A 253 3.89 23.02 6.78
CA GLU A 253 3.87 24.20 5.91
C GLU A 253 3.68 23.78 4.44
N ILE A 254 4.36 22.72 3.99
CA ILE A 254 4.23 22.20 2.62
C ILE A 254 2.83 21.62 2.40
N ILE A 255 2.26 20.91 3.39
CA ILE A 255 0.89 20.39 3.32
C ILE A 255 -0.10 21.57 3.19
N THR A 256 0.05 22.60 4.03
CA THR A 256 -0.80 23.79 4.03
C THR A 256 -0.73 24.52 2.71
N GLU A 257 0.48 24.80 2.22
CA GLU A 257 0.68 25.47 0.93
C GLU A 257 0.12 24.65 -0.24
N ALA A 258 0.28 23.32 -0.23
CA ALA A 258 -0.27 22.48 -1.28
C ALA A 258 -1.80 22.56 -1.31
N VAL A 259 -2.48 22.47 -0.16
CA VAL A 259 -3.94 22.60 -0.07
C VAL A 259 -4.38 24.01 -0.50
N ASP A 260 -3.65 25.04 -0.10
CA ASP A 260 -3.95 26.44 -0.50
C ASP A 260 -3.81 26.66 -2.00
N ARG A 261 -2.81 26.06 -2.63
CA ARG A 261 -2.65 26.11 -4.09
C ARG A 261 -3.77 25.36 -4.80
N ILE A 262 -4.17 24.19 -4.30
CA ILE A 262 -5.34 23.48 -4.83
C ILE A 262 -6.56 24.39 -4.75
N ALA A 263 -6.86 24.97 -3.59
CA ALA A 263 -8.04 25.81 -3.41
C ALA A 263 -8.04 27.05 -4.34
N ARG A 264 -6.88 27.69 -4.54
CA ARG A 264 -6.74 28.83 -5.47
C ARG A 264 -6.81 28.45 -6.94
N SER A 265 -6.69 27.18 -7.30
CA SER A 265 -6.69 26.69 -8.67
C SER A 265 -8.08 26.21 -9.16
N LEU A 266 -9.06 26.20 -8.26
CA LEU A 266 -10.46 25.86 -8.57
C LEU A 266 -11.21 27.06 -9.13
#